data_830272d5eb692f24accb9b08e095aed5
#
_entry.id   830272d5eb692f24accb9b08e095aed5
#
_cell.length_a   1.000
_cell.length_b   1.000
_cell.length_c   1.000
_cell.angle_alpha   90.00
_cell.angle_beta   90.00
_cell.angle_gamma   90.00
#
_symmetry.space_group_name_H-M   'P 1'
#
loop_
_entity.id
_entity.type
_entity.pdbx_description
1 polymer ?
#
loop_
_entity_poly.entity_id
_entity_poly.type
_entity_poly.pdbx_seq_one_letter_code
_entity_poly.pdbx_strand_id
1 'polypeptide(L)'
;LHVYDAKDEYFEALKGKYEPEEKRQIIGDKFLEIQRRVAKELNLNPDEWLLGQGTIYPDTVESGGTKNAHKIKTHHNRVPEIEEMIKAGKIIEPIKELYKDEVRMVGRKLGLPDKMIDRHPFPGPGLAVRCLCLENTDGEFKTHEVPGFTAHQLPVKSVGVQGDERTYRHPLVLEGDHDWATLRDLSPKLTNSSKEINRVLFMVAGGPIESVSVTPGYLTKERITTLQEADKLVMNALEEIDKEKLVWQCPTVLLPLSINSEGQESIVLRPISSTNVMTANFTELNWQKIQELGQEILKIPGVSAVFYDITNKPPGTIEWE
;
A
#
# COMPACT_ATOMS: atom_id res chain seq x y z
N LEU A 1 25.85 10.87 5.22
CA LEU A 1 24.77 10.27 4.45
C LEU A 1 25.13 10.30 2.96
N HIS A 2 25.12 9.15 2.31
CA HIS A 2 25.26 9.02 0.86
C HIS A 2 23.87 8.81 0.26
N VAL A 3 23.55 9.55 -0.81
CA VAL A 3 22.31 9.42 -1.55
C VAL A 3 22.65 8.96 -2.96
N TYR A 4 22.06 7.84 -3.37
CA TYR A 4 22.25 7.26 -4.69
C TYR A 4 20.89 7.29 -5.44
N ASP A 5 20.83 8.02 -6.54
CA ASP A 5 19.64 8.12 -7.38
C ASP A 5 19.63 6.97 -8.40
N ALA A 6 18.81 5.97 -8.14
CA ALA A 6 18.67 4.78 -8.99
C ALA A 6 17.29 4.69 -9.68
N LYS A 7 16.51 5.79 -9.69
CA LYS A 7 15.14 5.77 -10.20
C LYS A 7 15.01 5.21 -11.61
N ASP A 8 15.89 5.63 -12.53
CA ASP A 8 15.81 5.22 -13.93
C ASP A 8 16.11 3.71 -14.09
N GLU A 9 16.98 3.15 -13.23
CA GLU A 9 17.28 1.72 -13.21
C GLU A 9 16.07 0.89 -12.75
N TYR A 10 15.32 1.38 -11.75
CA TYR A 10 14.08 0.74 -11.31
C TYR A 10 12.98 0.83 -12.39
N PHE A 11 12.79 1.98 -13.03
CA PHE A 11 11.80 2.11 -14.10
C PHE A 11 12.09 1.19 -15.29
N GLU A 12 13.36 1.07 -15.69
CA GLU A 12 13.73 0.17 -16.79
C GLU A 12 13.53 -1.30 -16.39
N ALA A 13 13.89 -1.69 -15.16
CA ALA A 13 13.69 -3.06 -14.68
C ALA A 13 12.22 -3.45 -14.53
N LEU A 14 11.34 -2.49 -14.23
CA LEU A 14 9.91 -2.69 -14.03
C LEU A 14 9.06 -2.45 -15.30
N LYS A 15 9.69 -2.12 -16.41
CA LYS A 15 9.02 -1.88 -17.69
C LYS A 15 8.30 -3.13 -18.18
N GLY A 16 6.99 -3.00 -18.45
CA GLY A 16 6.16 -4.12 -18.89
C GLY A 16 5.93 -5.19 -17.83
N LYS A 17 6.09 -4.84 -16.54
CA LYS A 17 5.82 -5.73 -15.40
C LYS A 17 4.51 -5.35 -14.73
N TYR A 18 3.60 -6.31 -14.67
CA TYR A 18 2.22 -6.07 -14.20
C TYR A 18 1.93 -6.82 -12.90
N GLU A 19 2.49 -8.02 -12.74
CA GLU A 19 2.21 -8.88 -11.60
C GLU A 19 2.85 -8.36 -10.30
N PRO A 20 2.09 -8.24 -9.19
CA PRO A 20 2.57 -7.68 -7.93
C PRO A 20 3.80 -8.41 -7.34
N GLU A 21 3.81 -9.74 -7.38
CA GLU A 21 4.92 -10.52 -6.83
C GLU A 21 6.18 -10.40 -7.71
N GLU A 22 6.02 -10.33 -9.04
CA GLU A 22 7.13 -10.06 -9.95
C GLU A 22 7.75 -8.69 -9.70
N LYS A 23 6.92 -7.65 -9.52
CA LYS A 23 7.39 -6.30 -9.18
C LYS A 23 8.19 -6.30 -7.88
N ARG A 24 7.68 -6.95 -6.83
CA ARG A 24 8.37 -7.06 -5.53
C ARG A 24 9.72 -7.76 -5.65
N GLN A 25 9.78 -8.86 -6.40
CA GLN A 25 11.02 -9.61 -6.62
C GLN A 25 12.05 -8.73 -7.32
N ILE A 26 11.68 -8.09 -8.44
CA ILE A 26 12.58 -7.20 -9.21
C ILE A 26 13.09 -6.05 -8.32
N ILE A 27 12.23 -5.44 -7.52
CA ILE A 27 12.63 -4.34 -6.61
C ILE A 27 13.63 -4.83 -5.58
N GLY A 28 13.40 -6.00 -4.98
CA GLY A 28 14.31 -6.61 -4.00
C GLY A 28 15.68 -6.93 -4.60
N ASP A 29 15.70 -7.59 -5.77
CA ASP A 29 16.94 -7.95 -6.46
C ASP A 29 17.73 -6.72 -6.89
N LYS A 30 17.04 -5.71 -7.44
CA LYS A 30 17.66 -4.45 -7.83
C LYS A 30 18.23 -3.68 -6.64
N PHE A 31 17.53 -3.68 -5.51
CA PHE A 31 18.02 -3.07 -4.27
C PHE A 31 19.35 -3.69 -3.85
N LEU A 32 19.48 -5.02 -3.84
CA LEU A 32 20.73 -5.72 -3.48
C LEU A 32 21.84 -5.44 -4.49
N GLU A 33 21.52 -5.43 -5.80
CA GLU A 33 22.50 -5.10 -6.86
C GLU A 33 23.09 -3.70 -6.65
N ILE A 34 22.23 -2.70 -6.43
CA ILE A 34 22.63 -1.31 -6.20
C ILE A 34 23.43 -1.21 -4.91
N GLN A 35 23.00 -1.85 -3.82
CA GLN A 35 23.71 -1.85 -2.55
C GLN A 35 25.14 -2.39 -2.69
N ARG A 36 25.33 -3.50 -3.42
CA ARG A 36 26.67 -4.07 -3.68
C ARG A 36 27.56 -3.12 -4.49
N ARG A 37 26.97 -2.50 -5.52
CA ARG A 37 27.69 -1.54 -6.36
C ARG A 37 28.14 -0.33 -5.55
N VAL A 38 27.25 0.27 -4.76
CA VAL A 38 27.55 1.41 -3.89
C VAL A 38 28.59 1.04 -2.83
N ALA A 39 28.49 -0.14 -2.21
CA ALA A 39 29.48 -0.61 -1.25
C ALA A 39 30.88 -0.72 -1.89
N LYS A 40 30.97 -1.21 -3.13
CA LYS A 40 32.21 -1.28 -3.89
C LYS A 40 32.77 0.11 -4.23
N GLU A 41 31.93 1.02 -4.71
CA GLU A 41 32.31 2.42 -5.03
C GLU A 41 32.84 3.16 -3.80
N LEU A 42 32.26 2.90 -2.63
CA LEU A 42 32.67 3.47 -1.35
C LEU A 42 33.86 2.72 -0.71
N ASN A 43 34.40 1.69 -1.37
CA ASN A 43 35.46 0.82 -0.86
C ASN A 43 35.15 0.20 0.52
N LEU A 44 33.91 -0.17 0.76
CA LEU A 44 33.49 -0.85 1.99
C LEU A 44 33.89 -2.32 1.92
N ASN A 45 35.04 -2.66 2.52
CA ASN A 45 35.52 -4.04 2.57
C ASN A 45 34.64 -4.88 3.49
N PRO A 46 34.02 -6.01 3.00
CA PRO A 46 33.18 -6.87 3.85
C PRO A 46 33.89 -7.48 5.06
N ASP A 47 35.23 -7.48 5.10
CA ASP A 47 35.98 -7.96 6.25
C ASP A 47 36.18 -6.89 7.34
N GLU A 48 35.93 -5.62 7.02
CA GLU A 48 36.08 -4.48 7.92
C GLU A 48 34.74 -3.83 8.27
N TRP A 49 33.70 -4.09 7.48
CA TRP A 49 32.39 -3.46 7.61
C TRP A 49 31.29 -4.49 7.87
N LEU A 50 30.34 -4.12 8.70
CA LEU A 50 29.10 -4.88 8.93
C LEU A 50 27.90 -4.14 8.33
N LEU A 51 26.95 -4.89 7.79
CA LEU A 51 25.67 -4.34 7.35
C LEU A 51 24.74 -4.20 8.57
N GLY A 52 24.31 -2.97 8.87
CA GLY A 52 23.29 -2.70 9.86
C GLY A 52 21.87 -2.79 9.25
N GLN A 53 20.99 -3.61 9.78
CA GLN A 53 19.59 -3.70 9.37
C GLN A 53 18.63 -3.28 10.49
N GLY A 54 17.53 -2.62 10.08
CA GLY A 54 16.46 -2.17 10.97
C GLY A 54 15.35 -3.22 11.14
N THR A 55 15.69 -4.51 11.10
CA THR A 55 14.76 -5.61 11.35
C THR A 55 14.16 -5.49 12.74
N ILE A 56 12.84 -5.65 12.88
CA ILE A 56 12.11 -5.63 14.15
C ILE A 56 11.51 -7.02 14.46
N TYR A 57 11.05 -7.24 15.68
CA TYR A 57 10.57 -8.55 16.11
C TYR A 57 9.48 -9.17 15.20
N PRO A 58 8.44 -8.45 14.76
CA PRO A 58 7.45 -9.00 13.83
C PRO A 58 8.06 -9.52 12.52
N ASP A 59 9.10 -8.88 11.98
CA ASP A 59 9.78 -9.32 10.76
C ASP A 59 10.46 -10.68 10.96
N THR A 60 10.96 -10.96 12.17
CA THR A 60 11.63 -12.23 12.50
C THR A 60 10.64 -13.38 12.64
N VAL A 61 9.46 -13.12 13.22
CA VAL A 61 8.40 -14.13 13.41
C VAL A 61 7.74 -14.50 12.08
N GLU A 62 7.43 -13.51 11.25
CA GLU A 62 6.85 -13.73 9.93
C GLU A 62 7.78 -14.48 8.97
N SER A 63 9.11 -14.40 9.19
CA SER A 63 10.13 -15.06 8.36
C SER A 63 10.57 -16.44 8.89
N GLY A 64 10.39 -16.69 10.19
CA GLY A 64 10.89 -17.90 10.89
C GLY A 64 9.82 -18.95 11.15
N GLY A 65 8.69 -18.90 10.48
CA GLY A 65 7.53 -19.74 10.71
C GLY A 65 7.82 -21.25 10.75
N THR A 66 7.04 -21.93 11.56
CA THR A 66 6.97 -23.39 11.72
C THR A 66 7.02 -24.13 10.36
N LYS A 67 7.55 -25.35 10.33
CA LYS A 67 7.77 -26.20 9.15
C LYS A 67 6.58 -26.33 8.16
N ASN A 68 5.39 -25.84 8.51
CA ASN A 68 4.15 -25.88 7.72
C ASN A 68 3.52 -24.51 7.43
N ALA A 69 4.14 -23.40 7.81
CA ALA A 69 3.66 -22.09 7.41
C ALA A 69 4.13 -21.80 5.98
N HIS A 70 3.20 -21.73 5.03
CA HIS A 70 3.49 -21.16 3.72
C HIS A 70 4.10 -19.77 3.92
N LYS A 71 5.19 -19.47 3.20
CA LYS A 71 5.85 -18.14 3.21
C LYS A 71 4.82 -17.06 2.89
N ILE A 72 4.24 -16.45 3.92
CA ILE A 72 3.16 -15.47 3.77
C ILE A 72 3.70 -14.14 3.25
N LYS A 73 5.00 -13.86 3.44
CA LYS A 73 5.67 -12.67 2.90
C LYS A 73 7.12 -12.96 2.54
N THR A 74 7.51 -12.57 1.32
CA THR A 74 8.90 -12.46 0.92
C THR A 74 9.39 -11.09 1.40
N HIS A 75 10.01 -11.02 2.57
CA HIS A 75 10.66 -9.79 3.04
C HIS A 75 12.00 -9.63 2.32
N HIS A 76 12.25 -8.46 1.76
CA HIS A 76 13.55 -8.10 1.18
C HIS A 76 14.72 -8.19 2.19
N ASN A 77 14.43 -8.23 3.50
CA ASN A 77 15.42 -8.43 4.56
C ASN A 77 15.78 -9.92 4.80
N ARG A 78 15.16 -10.88 4.10
CA ARG A 78 15.34 -12.32 4.29
C ARG A 78 15.47 -13.07 2.95
N VAL A 79 16.19 -12.50 2.01
CA VAL A 79 16.62 -13.23 0.80
C VAL A 79 17.77 -14.17 1.16
N PRO A 80 17.99 -15.27 0.42
CA PRO A 80 19.01 -16.29 0.75
C PRO A 80 20.39 -15.71 1.05
N GLU A 81 20.81 -14.69 0.33
CA GLU A 81 22.10 -14.02 0.50
C GLU A 81 22.22 -13.28 1.84
N ILE A 82 21.14 -12.63 2.28
CA ILE A 82 21.10 -11.99 3.60
C ILE A 82 21.20 -13.04 4.71
N GLU A 83 20.54 -14.19 4.55
CA GLU A 83 20.67 -15.30 5.50
C GLU A 83 22.10 -15.86 5.58
N GLU A 84 22.80 -15.93 4.45
CA GLU A 84 24.22 -16.32 4.43
C GLU A 84 25.10 -15.27 5.13
N MET A 85 24.84 -13.98 4.90
CA MET A 85 25.58 -12.92 5.58
C MET A 85 25.29 -12.91 7.10
N ILE A 86 24.07 -13.21 7.55
CA ILE A 86 23.75 -13.37 8.98
C ILE A 86 24.55 -14.53 9.56
N LYS A 87 24.54 -15.70 8.92
CA LYS A 87 25.32 -16.87 9.34
C LYS A 87 26.82 -16.61 9.41
N ALA A 88 27.33 -15.79 8.49
CA ALA A 88 28.72 -15.35 8.46
C ALA A 88 29.06 -14.24 9.47
N GLY A 89 28.08 -13.74 10.26
CA GLY A 89 28.29 -12.66 11.23
C GLY A 89 28.56 -11.30 10.58
N LYS A 90 28.17 -11.09 9.33
CA LYS A 90 28.37 -9.86 8.55
C LYS A 90 27.19 -8.89 8.66
N ILE A 91 26.14 -9.22 9.42
CA ILE A 91 24.95 -8.38 9.66
C ILE A 91 24.74 -8.17 11.15
N ILE A 92 24.40 -6.94 11.51
CA ILE A 92 23.90 -6.60 12.85
C ILE A 92 22.45 -6.11 12.78
N GLU A 93 21.62 -6.59 13.68
CA GLU A 93 20.20 -6.25 13.80
C GLU A 93 19.91 -5.75 15.21
N PRO A 94 20.26 -4.49 15.56
CA PRO A 94 20.25 -4.00 16.94
C PRO A 94 18.88 -3.96 17.61
N ILE A 95 17.80 -3.93 16.82
CA ILE A 95 16.42 -3.76 17.28
C ILE A 95 15.51 -4.95 16.94
N LYS A 96 16.09 -6.10 16.56
CA LYS A 96 15.33 -7.29 16.11
C LYS A 96 14.43 -7.91 17.16
N GLU A 97 14.63 -7.58 18.42
CA GLU A 97 13.84 -8.09 19.55
C GLU A 97 12.78 -7.09 20.00
N LEU A 98 12.68 -5.92 19.35
CA LEU A 98 11.76 -4.87 19.74
C LEU A 98 10.53 -4.84 18.84
N TYR A 99 9.40 -4.52 19.43
CA TYR A 99 8.20 -4.12 18.70
C TYR A 99 8.32 -2.66 18.19
N LYS A 100 7.49 -2.28 17.24
CA LYS A 100 7.56 -0.97 16.60
C LYS A 100 7.35 0.21 17.56
N ASP A 101 6.45 0.05 18.53
CA ASP A 101 6.21 1.02 19.60
C ASP A 101 7.41 1.17 20.54
N GLU A 102 8.07 0.06 20.87
CA GLU A 102 9.32 0.08 21.66
C GLU A 102 10.46 0.77 20.90
N VAL A 103 10.59 0.51 19.59
CA VAL A 103 11.56 1.23 18.72
C VAL A 103 11.28 2.74 18.73
N ARG A 104 10.01 3.15 18.67
CA ARG A 104 9.62 4.56 18.80
C ARG A 104 10.00 5.16 20.15
N MET A 105 9.80 4.41 21.24
CA MET A 105 10.23 4.85 22.59
C MET A 105 11.75 5.01 22.68
N VAL A 106 12.51 4.07 22.12
CA VAL A 106 13.97 4.18 22.02
C VAL A 106 14.38 5.41 21.20
N GLY A 107 13.74 5.64 20.06
CA GLY A 107 13.98 6.81 19.23
C GLY A 107 13.79 8.13 20.00
N ARG A 108 12.70 8.26 20.78
CA ARG A 108 12.46 9.44 21.62
C ARG A 108 13.55 9.61 22.69
N LYS A 109 13.96 8.52 23.34
CA LYS A 109 15.07 8.56 24.33
C LYS A 109 16.41 8.97 23.70
N LEU A 110 16.62 8.65 22.43
CA LEU A 110 17.80 9.07 21.67
C LEU A 110 17.70 10.51 21.12
N GLY A 111 16.59 11.22 21.35
CA GLY A 111 16.40 12.60 20.93
C GLY A 111 16.03 12.76 19.47
N LEU A 112 15.52 11.74 18.81
CA LEU A 112 15.01 11.88 17.44
C LEU A 112 13.74 12.74 17.42
N PRO A 113 13.54 13.60 16.40
CA PRO A 113 12.35 14.42 16.28
C PRO A 113 11.06 13.57 16.15
N ASP A 114 9.98 13.97 16.83
CA ASP A 114 8.68 13.27 16.77
C ASP A 114 8.18 13.08 15.33
N LYS A 115 8.38 14.04 14.44
CA LYS A 115 8.02 13.93 13.01
C LYS A 115 8.70 12.73 12.32
N MET A 116 9.90 12.33 12.75
CA MET A 116 10.57 11.12 12.24
C MET A 116 10.04 9.85 12.90
N ILE A 117 9.76 9.91 14.19
CA ILE A 117 9.34 8.77 15.00
C ILE A 117 7.90 8.37 14.67
N ASP A 118 7.01 9.36 14.57
CA ASP A 118 5.57 9.17 14.38
C ASP A 118 5.15 9.11 12.92
N ARG A 119 6.11 9.10 11.97
CA ARG A 119 5.76 8.95 10.56
C ARG A 119 5.00 7.65 10.30
N HIS A 120 4.06 7.70 9.37
CA HIS A 120 3.33 6.52 8.93
C HIS A 120 4.30 5.44 8.40
N PRO A 121 4.01 4.16 8.63
CA PRO A 121 4.74 3.08 8.00
C PRO A 121 4.69 3.21 6.47
N PHE A 122 5.80 2.85 5.82
CA PHE A 122 5.87 2.86 4.38
C PHE A 122 6.38 1.49 3.89
N PRO A 123 5.81 0.90 2.83
CA PRO A 123 6.21 -0.42 2.37
C PRO A 123 7.63 -0.40 1.81
N GLY A 124 8.38 -1.51 1.97
CA GLY A 124 9.73 -1.65 1.43
C GLY A 124 9.82 -1.42 -0.08
N PRO A 125 8.91 -1.96 -0.91
CA PRO A 125 8.86 -1.69 -2.35
C PRO A 125 8.43 -0.25 -2.72
N GLY A 126 8.11 0.59 -1.76
CA GLY A 126 7.74 1.98 -1.98
C GLY A 126 6.37 2.13 -2.67
N LEU A 127 6.23 3.18 -3.47
CA LEU A 127 5.00 3.47 -4.22
C LEU A 127 4.69 2.42 -5.31
N ALA A 128 5.64 1.57 -5.67
CA ALA A 128 5.44 0.56 -6.69
C ALA A 128 4.30 -0.42 -6.39
N VAL A 129 4.04 -0.72 -5.09
CA VAL A 129 2.92 -1.58 -4.65
C VAL A 129 1.63 -0.80 -4.38
N ARG A 130 1.64 0.51 -4.60
CA ARG A 130 0.49 1.40 -4.54
C ARG A 130 0.10 1.96 -5.90
N CYS A 131 0.89 1.67 -6.93
CA CYS A 131 0.59 1.94 -8.33
C CYS A 131 0.20 0.62 -8.99
N LEU A 132 -1.11 0.31 -9.02
CA LEU A 132 -1.58 -0.94 -9.62
C LEU A 132 -1.28 -0.94 -11.11
N CYS A 133 -0.80 -2.07 -11.59
CA CYS A 133 -0.45 -2.29 -12.99
C CYS A 133 -1.37 -3.31 -13.61
N LEU A 134 -1.78 -3.07 -14.85
CA LEU A 134 -2.69 -3.96 -15.57
C LEU A 134 -2.37 -3.92 -17.06
N GLU A 135 -2.21 -5.10 -17.67
CA GLU A 135 -1.98 -5.22 -19.11
C GLU A 135 -3.30 -5.16 -19.89
N ASN A 136 -4.30 -5.86 -19.35
CA ASN A 136 -5.63 -5.98 -19.93
C ASN A 136 -6.67 -5.90 -18.83
N THR A 137 -7.95 -5.76 -19.21
CA THR A 137 -9.04 -5.79 -18.23
C THR A 137 -9.02 -7.11 -17.44
N ASP A 138 -9.18 -7.02 -16.14
CA ASP A 138 -9.24 -8.17 -15.24
C ASP A 138 -10.64 -8.27 -14.63
N GLY A 139 -11.58 -8.70 -15.43
CA GLY A 139 -13.00 -8.85 -15.07
C GLY A 139 -13.93 -7.91 -15.82
N GLU A 140 -15.18 -7.88 -15.38
CA GLU A 140 -16.24 -7.08 -15.98
C GLU A 140 -16.70 -6.00 -14.99
N PHE A 141 -17.06 -4.84 -15.54
CA PHE A 141 -17.81 -3.83 -14.80
C PHE A 141 -19.26 -4.31 -14.63
N LYS A 142 -19.73 -4.40 -13.40
CA LYS A 142 -21.08 -4.84 -13.07
C LYS A 142 -21.70 -3.88 -12.07
N THR A 143 -22.97 -3.53 -12.29
CA THR A 143 -23.75 -2.73 -11.35
C THR A 143 -24.72 -3.62 -10.58
N HIS A 144 -24.82 -3.40 -9.27
CA HIS A 144 -25.68 -4.11 -8.36
C HIS A 144 -26.49 -3.13 -7.52
N GLU A 145 -27.71 -3.46 -7.21
CA GLU A 145 -28.51 -2.72 -6.25
C GLU A 145 -28.23 -3.23 -4.83
N VAL A 146 -27.87 -2.30 -3.97
CA VAL A 146 -27.68 -2.54 -2.53
C VAL A 146 -28.63 -1.58 -1.80
N PRO A 147 -29.36 -2.00 -0.77
CA PRO A 147 -30.33 -1.12 -0.10
C PRO A 147 -29.70 0.23 0.31
N GLY A 148 -30.19 1.32 -0.28
CA GLY A 148 -29.69 2.69 -0.07
C GLY A 148 -28.47 3.09 -0.89
N PHE A 149 -27.94 2.17 -1.74
CA PHE A 149 -26.74 2.45 -2.53
C PHE A 149 -26.82 1.80 -3.92
N THR A 150 -26.19 2.44 -4.89
CA THR A 150 -25.76 1.77 -6.12
C THR A 150 -24.36 1.23 -5.92
N ALA A 151 -24.12 -0.04 -6.28
CA ALA A 151 -22.84 -0.68 -6.07
C ALA A 151 -22.22 -1.12 -7.41
N HIS A 152 -20.95 -0.83 -7.61
CA HIS A 152 -20.23 -1.08 -8.85
C HIS A 152 -19.01 -1.97 -8.62
N GLN A 153 -19.03 -3.20 -9.16
CA GLN A 153 -17.85 -4.06 -9.18
C GLN A 153 -16.85 -3.53 -10.22
N LEU A 154 -15.64 -3.24 -9.80
CA LEU A 154 -14.61 -2.72 -10.69
C LEU A 154 -13.82 -3.84 -11.39
N PRO A 155 -13.42 -3.65 -12.68
CA PRO A 155 -12.69 -4.64 -13.47
C PRO A 155 -11.17 -4.65 -13.17
N VAL A 156 -10.80 -4.62 -11.91
CA VAL A 156 -9.43 -4.79 -11.39
C VAL A 156 -9.49 -5.72 -10.19
N LYS A 157 -8.35 -6.27 -9.77
CA LYS A 157 -8.26 -7.06 -8.54
C LYS A 157 -7.35 -6.39 -7.52
N SER A 158 -7.62 -6.69 -6.27
CA SER A 158 -6.81 -6.29 -5.12
C SER A 158 -6.51 -7.51 -4.26
N VAL A 159 -5.42 -7.42 -3.50
CA VAL A 159 -5.05 -8.47 -2.54
C VAL A 159 -5.95 -8.38 -1.31
N GLY A 160 -6.39 -9.53 -0.86
CA GLY A 160 -7.08 -9.73 0.41
C GLY A 160 -6.58 -10.98 1.13
N VAL A 161 -7.06 -11.17 2.35
CA VAL A 161 -6.85 -12.38 3.16
C VAL A 161 -8.21 -12.84 3.65
N GLN A 162 -8.63 -14.01 3.22
CA GLN A 162 -9.90 -14.61 3.65
C GLN A 162 -9.63 -16.06 4.06
N GLY A 163 -9.81 -16.35 5.34
CA GLY A 163 -9.26 -17.55 5.96
C GLY A 163 -7.74 -17.44 6.07
N ASP A 164 -7.02 -18.51 5.79
CA ASP A 164 -5.55 -18.56 5.85
C ASP A 164 -4.87 -18.32 4.50
N GLU A 165 -5.64 -17.90 3.47
CA GLU A 165 -5.16 -17.75 2.11
C GLU A 165 -5.20 -16.30 1.62
N ARG A 166 -4.22 -15.93 0.81
CA ARG A 166 -4.28 -14.71 0.00
C ARG A 166 -5.33 -14.88 -1.09
N THR A 167 -6.13 -13.83 -1.28
CA THR A 167 -7.14 -13.77 -2.33
C THR A 167 -6.88 -12.59 -3.25
N TYR A 168 -7.19 -12.76 -4.54
CA TYR A 168 -7.16 -11.72 -5.55
C TYR A 168 -8.60 -11.57 -6.07
N ARG A 169 -9.30 -10.52 -5.62
CA ARG A 169 -10.72 -10.31 -5.90
C ARG A 169 -11.01 -8.86 -6.22
N HIS A 170 -12.20 -8.61 -6.71
CA HIS A 170 -12.62 -7.29 -7.16
C HIS A 170 -12.97 -6.37 -5.99
N PRO A 171 -12.68 -5.07 -6.08
CA PRO A 171 -13.29 -4.07 -5.23
C PRO A 171 -14.70 -3.73 -5.72
N LEU A 172 -15.58 -3.41 -4.77
CA LEU A 172 -16.94 -2.94 -4.98
C LEU A 172 -17.03 -1.48 -4.53
N VAL A 173 -17.42 -0.57 -5.41
CA VAL A 173 -17.65 0.85 -5.07
C VAL A 173 -19.11 1.06 -4.73
N LEU A 174 -19.39 1.75 -3.65
CA LEU A 174 -20.73 2.21 -3.26
C LEU A 174 -20.90 3.68 -3.59
N GLU A 175 -22.06 4.03 -4.14
CA GLU A 175 -22.55 5.39 -4.35
C GLU A 175 -23.88 5.57 -3.66
N GLY A 176 -24.03 6.64 -2.90
CA GLY A 176 -25.24 6.96 -2.14
C GLY A 176 -24.98 7.99 -1.06
N ASP A 177 -25.90 8.12 -0.13
CA ASP A 177 -25.73 9.03 0.99
C ASP A 177 -24.68 8.53 1.98
N HIS A 178 -23.84 9.43 2.43
CA HIS A 178 -22.78 9.12 3.38
C HIS A 178 -23.32 9.02 4.81
N ASP A 179 -23.14 7.86 5.42
CA ASP A 179 -23.30 7.63 6.86
C ASP A 179 -22.32 6.56 7.35
N TRP A 180 -21.39 6.96 8.22
CA TRP A 180 -20.35 6.03 8.72
C TRP A 180 -20.92 4.81 9.42
N ALA A 181 -22.00 4.95 10.18
CA ALA A 181 -22.61 3.82 10.89
C ALA A 181 -23.13 2.76 9.90
N THR A 182 -23.86 3.21 8.88
CA THR A 182 -24.36 2.34 7.80
C THR A 182 -23.23 1.69 7.02
N LEU A 183 -22.21 2.46 6.64
CA LEU A 183 -21.05 1.96 5.85
C LEU A 183 -20.21 0.96 6.63
N ARG A 184 -20.03 1.16 7.95
CA ARG A 184 -19.34 0.24 8.85
C ARG A 184 -20.02 -1.11 8.93
N ASP A 185 -21.35 -1.11 8.99
CA ASP A 185 -22.15 -2.35 9.07
C ASP A 185 -22.27 -3.05 7.72
N LEU A 186 -22.28 -2.29 6.63
CA LEU A 186 -22.52 -2.80 5.28
C LEU A 186 -21.24 -3.43 4.67
N SER A 187 -20.08 -2.82 4.85
CA SER A 187 -18.83 -3.28 4.23
C SER A 187 -18.49 -4.74 4.57
N PRO A 188 -18.52 -5.21 5.84
CA PRO A 188 -18.31 -6.61 6.16
C PRO A 188 -19.37 -7.55 5.58
N LYS A 189 -20.62 -7.12 5.51
CA LYS A 189 -21.70 -7.93 4.93
C LYS A 189 -21.46 -8.18 3.45
N LEU A 190 -21.06 -7.16 2.70
CA LEU A 190 -20.77 -7.27 1.26
C LEU A 190 -19.56 -8.17 0.99
N THR A 191 -18.48 -8.01 1.73
CA THR A 191 -17.28 -8.85 1.55
C THR A 191 -17.50 -10.30 2.00
N ASN A 192 -18.38 -10.56 2.96
CA ASN A 192 -18.70 -11.92 3.42
C ASN A 192 -19.73 -12.62 2.55
N SER A 193 -20.63 -11.87 1.89
CA SER A 193 -21.68 -12.43 1.05
C SER A 193 -21.21 -12.85 -0.34
N SER A 194 -20.08 -12.35 -0.80
CA SER A 194 -19.54 -12.60 -2.14
C SER A 194 -18.16 -13.25 -2.10
N LYS A 195 -17.96 -14.28 -2.93
CA LYS A 195 -16.64 -14.87 -3.17
C LYS A 195 -15.80 -14.09 -4.19
N GLU A 196 -16.39 -13.09 -4.84
CA GLU A 196 -15.73 -12.28 -5.86
C GLU A 196 -15.21 -10.95 -5.34
N ILE A 197 -15.65 -10.52 -4.14
CA ILE A 197 -15.36 -9.23 -3.55
C ILE A 197 -14.48 -9.40 -2.30
N ASN A 198 -13.41 -8.62 -2.19
CA ASN A 198 -12.57 -8.55 -0.99
C ASN A 198 -12.38 -7.11 -0.47
N ARG A 199 -12.89 -6.11 -1.21
CA ARG A 199 -12.85 -4.71 -0.78
C ARG A 199 -14.16 -4.00 -1.09
N VAL A 200 -14.49 -3.06 -0.23
CA VAL A 200 -15.59 -2.11 -0.43
C VAL A 200 -15.03 -0.70 -0.36
N LEU A 201 -15.35 0.07 -1.36
CA LEU A 201 -14.98 1.47 -1.52
C LEU A 201 -16.23 2.34 -1.42
N PHE A 202 -16.07 3.59 -1.06
CA PHE A 202 -17.11 4.59 -1.14
C PHE A 202 -16.66 5.74 -2.04
N MET A 203 -17.55 6.22 -2.92
CA MET A 203 -17.25 7.33 -3.83
C MET A 203 -17.03 8.62 -3.03
N VAL A 204 -15.91 9.29 -3.27
CA VAL A 204 -15.58 10.59 -2.68
C VAL A 204 -15.80 11.71 -3.69
N ALA A 205 -15.28 11.54 -4.91
CA ALA A 205 -15.36 12.55 -5.97
C ALA A 205 -15.21 11.88 -7.36
N GLY A 206 -15.81 12.49 -8.39
CA GLY A 206 -15.77 11.99 -9.78
C GLY A 206 -17.00 11.17 -10.19
N GLY A 207 -17.97 10.93 -9.28
CA GLY A 207 -19.24 10.26 -9.59
C GLY A 207 -20.34 11.24 -10.06
N PRO A 208 -21.52 10.74 -10.41
CA PRO A 208 -21.92 9.33 -10.40
C PRO A 208 -21.19 8.51 -11.48
N ILE A 209 -21.04 7.17 -11.23
CA ILE A 209 -20.39 6.26 -12.16
C ILE A 209 -21.38 5.83 -13.24
N GLU A 210 -21.18 6.29 -14.47
CA GLU A 210 -21.95 5.88 -15.63
C GLU A 210 -21.19 4.86 -16.47
N SER A 211 -19.85 5.00 -16.52
CA SER A 211 -18.97 4.09 -17.25
C SER A 211 -17.62 3.92 -16.55
N VAL A 212 -17.00 2.78 -16.79
CA VAL A 212 -15.64 2.47 -16.33
C VAL A 212 -14.84 1.95 -17.51
N SER A 213 -13.68 2.53 -17.75
CA SER A 213 -12.71 2.03 -18.73
C SER A 213 -11.39 1.67 -18.04
N VAL A 214 -10.77 0.59 -18.49
CA VAL A 214 -9.42 0.22 -18.05
C VAL A 214 -8.40 1.06 -18.80
N THR A 215 -7.43 1.59 -18.09
CA THR A 215 -6.26 2.28 -18.64
C THR A 215 -5.04 1.36 -18.48
N PRO A 216 -4.75 0.47 -19.44
CA PRO A 216 -3.63 -0.44 -19.33
C PRO A 216 -2.32 0.30 -19.10
N GLY A 217 -1.54 -0.16 -18.13
CA GLY A 217 -0.29 0.49 -17.81
C GLY A 217 0.56 -0.30 -16.83
N TYR A 218 1.86 -0.21 -17.01
CA TYR A 218 2.86 -0.65 -16.04
C TYR A 218 3.43 0.55 -15.29
N LEU A 219 4.41 0.34 -14.45
CA LEU A 219 4.99 1.37 -13.60
C LEU A 219 5.84 2.33 -14.46
N THR A 220 5.39 3.57 -14.60
CA THR A 220 6.10 4.65 -15.32
C THR A 220 6.36 5.83 -14.40
N LYS A 221 7.26 6.72 -14.83
CA LYS A 221 7.57 7.94 -14.09
C LYS A 221 6.35 8.85 -13.93
N GLU A 222 5.56 8.98 -14.99
CA GLU A 222 4.35 9.81 -15.02
C GLU A 222 3.33 9.30 -14.00
N ARG A 223 3.03 8.00 -14.00
CA ARG A 223 2.11 7.37 -13.05
C ARG A 223 2.58 7.52 -11.60
N ILE A 224 3.87 7.33 -11.35
CA ILE A 224 4.46 7.54 -10.01
C ILE A 224 4.38 9.02 -9.61
N THR A 225 4.56 9.95 -10.54
CA THR A 225 4.43 11.40 -10.26
C THR A 225 2.98 11.73 -9.86
N THR A 226 1.99 11.25 -10.62
CA THR A 226 0.56 11.41 -10.28
C THR A 226 0.25 10.87 -8.87
N LEU A 227 0.76 9.66 -8.56
CA LEU A 227 0.59 9.05 -7.23
C LEU A 227 1.29 9.86 -6.13
N GLN A 228 2.50 10.38 -6.37
CA GLN A 228 3.23 11.23 -5.42
C GLN A 228 2.51 12.54 -5.13
N GLU A 229 1.92 13.17 -6.15
CA GLU A 229 1.14 14.39 -6.00
C GLU A 229 -0.12 14.14 -5.16
N ALA A 230 -0.84 13.04 -5.44
CA ALA A 230 -2.00 12.64 -4.66
C ALA A 230 -1.62 12.31 -3.20
N ASP A 231 -0.58 11.48 -2.99
CA ASP A 231 -0.11 11.10 -1.65
C ASP A 231 0.32 12.33 -0.83
N LYS A 232 0.98 13.30 -1.46
CA LYS A 232 1.34 14.58 -0.82
C LYS A 232 0.11 15.36 -0.34
N LEU A 233 -0.93 15.46 -1.15
CA LEU A 233 -2.19 16.10 -0.76
C LEU A 233 -2.84 15.37 0.42
N VAL A 234 -2.87 14.04 0.37
CA VAL A 234 -3.42 13.20 1.45
C VAL A 234 -2.64 13.40 2.75
N MET A 235 -1.31 13.31 2.71
CA MET A 235 -0.49 13.45 3.92
C MET A 235 -0.62 14.85 4.54
N ASN A 236 -0.67 15.91 3.71
CA ASN A 236 -0.89 17.27 4.21
C ASN A 236 -2.28 17.43 4.84
N ALA A 237 -3.33 16.89 4.20
CA ALA A 237 -4.68 16.95 4.72
C ALA A 237 -4.82 16.19 6.04
N LEU A 238 -4.17 15.05 6.20
CA LEU A 238 -4.21 14.26 7.43
C LEU A 238 -3.63 15.01 8.64
N GLU A 239 -2.64 15.89 8.47
CA GLU A 239 -2.13 16.73 9.56
C GLU A 239 -3.23 17.62 10.17
N GLU A 240 -4.25 18.00 9.38
CA GLU A 240 -5.39 18.82 9.82
C GLU A 240 -6.63 18.00 10.20
N ILE A 241 -6.89 16.91 9.48
CA ILE A 241 -8.11 16.10 9.61
C ILE A 241 -7.99 15.13 10.79
N ASP A 242 -6.82 14.52 10.97
CA ASP A 242 -6.57 13.49 11.99
C ASP A 242 -5.80 14.06 13.20
N LYS A 243 -6.36 15.06 13.86
CA LYS A 243 -5.76 15.68 15.07
C LYS A 243 -5.61 14.71 16.23
N GLU A 244 -6.47 13.71 16.30
CA GLU A 244 -6.46 12.69 17.34
C GLU A 244 -5.47 11.55 17.05
N LYS A 245 -4.80 11.59 15.88
CA LYS A 245 -3.84 10.57 15.42
C LYS A 245 -4.41 9.14 15.44
N LEU A 246 -5.65 9.01 15.01
CA LEU A 246 -6.36 7.74 14.89
C LEU A 246 -5.84 6.90 13.71
N VAL A 247 -5.35 7.59 12.67
CA VAL A 247 -4.83 6.94 11.45
C VAL A 247 -3.43 6.41 11.71
N TRP A 248 -3.32 5.09 11.75
CA TRP A 248 -2.04 4.40 11.86
C TRP A 248 -1.24 4.45 10.54
N GLN A 249 -1.94 4.32 9.39
CA GLN A 249 -1.40 4.42 8.04
C GLN A 249 -2.52 4.81 7.09
N CYS A 250 -2.19 5.58 6.05
CA CYS A 250 -3.11 5.91 4.96
C CYS A 250 -2.42 5.68 3.61
N PRO A 251 -2.41 4.45 3.08
CA PRO A 251 -2.00 4.22 1.70
C PRO A 251 -2.85 5.02 0.72
N THR A 252 -2.19 5.79 -0.15
CA THR A 252 -2.78 6.37 -1.36
C THR A 252 -2.46 5.42 -2.50
N VAL A 253 -3.47 5.00 -3.26
CA VAL A 253 -3.33 3.97 -4.29
C VAL A 253 -3.82 4.50 -5.64
N LEU A 254 -3.05 4.26 -6.69
CA LEU A 254 -3.42 4.59 -8.08
C LEU A 254 -3.98 3.34 -8.76
N LEU A 255 -5.21 3.44 -9.22
CA LEU A 255 -5.90 2.38 -9.97
C LEU A 255 -5.87 2.69 -11.47
N PRO A 256 -5.56 1.71 -12.33
CA PRO A 256 -5.56 1.87 -13.78
C PRO A 256 -6.99 1.85 -14.34
N LEU A 257 -7.86 2.70 -13.80
CA LEU A 257 -9.28 2.80 -14.14
C LEU A 257 -9.70 4.25 -14.32
N SER A 258 -10.31 4.54 -15.45
CA SER A 258 -11.03 5.79 -15.72
C SER A 258 -12.51 5.67 -15.39
N ILE A 259 -13.04 6.67 -14.71
CA ILE A 259 -14.47 6.81 -14.46
C ILE A 259 -15.02 7.91 -15.37
N ASN A 260 -16.08 7.61 -16.12
CA ASN A 260 -16.78 8.52 -17.04
C ASN A 260 -15.87 9.17 -18.10
N SER A 261 -14.70 8.57 -18.37
CA SER A 261 -13.70 9.06 -19.31
C SER A 261 -12.83 7.92 -19.80
N GLU A 262 -11.85 8.22 -20.66
CA GLU A 262 -10.87 7.25 -21.14
C GLU A 262 -9.45 7.77 -20.92
N GLY A 263 -8.49 6.86 -20.73
CA GLY A 263 -7.07 7.18 -20.62
C GLY A 263 -6.67 7.90 -19.32
N GLN A 264 -7.56 7.96 -18.33
CA GLN A 264 -7.28 8.48 -16.98
C GLN A 264 -7.18 7.35 -15.97
N GLU A 265 -6.93 7.69 -14.73
CA GLU A 265 -6.79 6.74 -13.61
C GLU A 265 -7.60 7.23 -12.40
N SER A 266 -7.69 6.42 -11.37
CA SER A 266 -8.44 6.77 -10.16
C SER A 266 -7.57 6.61 -8.91
N ILE A 267 -7.86 7.39 -7.86
CA ILE A 267 -7.15 7.35 -6.59
C ILE A 267 -8.01 6.70 -5.51
N VAL A 268 -7.40 5.84 -4.71
CA VAL A 268 -8.01 5.29 -3.50
C VAL A 268 -7.30 5.83 -2.26
N LEU A 269 -8.06 6.32 -1.32
CA LEU A 269 -7.63 6.69 0.02
C LEU A 269 -7.93 5.52 0.97
N ARG A 270 -6.92 5.02 1.68
CA ARG A 270 -7.09 3.90 2.62
C ARG A 270 -6.61 4.25 4.03
N PRO A 271 -7.27 5.16 4.76
CA PRO A 271 -6.92 5.43 6.14
C PRO A 271 -7.37 4.27 7.03
N ILE A 272 -6.42 3.72 7.79
CA ILE A 272 -6.64 2.61 8.69
C ILE A 272 -6.13 2.91 10.09
N SER A 273 -6.81 2.36 11.08
CA SER A 273 -6.39 2.27 12.47
C SER A 273 -6.02 0.83 12.81
N SER A 274 -4.91 0.65 13.53
CA SER A 274 -4.47 -0.67 13.97
C SER A 274 -3.54 -0.54 15.19
N THR A 275 -3.61 -1.53 16.09
CA THR A 275 -2.70 -1.63 17.22
C THR A 275 -1.60 -2.68 16.98
N ASN A 276 -1.89 -3.74 16.26
CA ASN A 276 -1.01 -4.90 16.14
C ASN A 276 -0.69 -5.31 14.68
N VAL A 277 -1.20 -4.57 13.70
CA VAL A 277 -1.06 -4.85 12.26
C VAL A 277 -1.74 -6.14 11.78
N MET A 278 -2.06 -7.07 12.68
CA MET A 278 -2.77 -8.32 12.35
C MET A 278 -4.20 -8.03 11.91
N THR A 279 -4.87 -7.15 12.65
CA THR A 279 -6.19 -6.62 12.30
C THR A 279 -6.11 -5.10 12.13
N ALA A 280 -6.93 -4.57 11.24
CA ALA A 280 -7.07 -3.13 11.06
C ALA A 280 -8.52 -2.78 10.71
N ASN A 281 -8.98 -1.64 11.19
CA ASN A 281 -10.25 -1.07 10.79
C ASN A 281 -9.99 0.12 9.87
N PHE A 282 -10.89 0.38 8.93
CA PHE A 282 -10.86 1.67 8.27
C PHE A 282 -11.15 2.78 9.29
N THR A 283 -10.59 3.94 9.11
CA THR A 283 -10.75 5.08 10.04
C THR A 283 -11.83 6.01 9.51
N GLU A 284 -12.77 6.39 10.37
CA GLU A 284 -13.83 7.33 10.05
C GLU A 284 -13.32 8.75 10.27
N LEU A 285 -13.04 9.44 9.18
CA LEU A 285 -12.56 10.82 9.20
C LEU A 285 -13.72 11.81 8.93
N ASN A 286 -13.51 13.09 9.17
CA ASN A 286 -14.48 14.11 8.83
C ASN A 286 -14.80 14.09 7.34
N TRP A 287 -16.03 13.67 6.99
CA TRP A 287 -16.43 13.42 5.62
C TRP A 287 -16.37 14.67 4.73
N GLN A 288 -16.78 15.81 5.24
CA GLN A 288 -16.72 17.06 4.48
C GLN A 288 -15.26 17.37 4.07
N LYS A 289 -14.31 17.18 4.99
CA LYS A 289 -12.89 17.36 4.69
C LYS A 289 -12.35 16.35 3.69
N ILE A 290 -12.83 15.11 3.74
CA ILE A 290 -12.49 14.07 2.75
C ILE A 290 -13.05 14.45 1.38
N GLN A 291 -14.25 15.00 1.30
CA GLN A 291 -14.79 15.48 0.02
C GLN A 291 -13.99 16.66 -0.52
N GLU A 292 -13.63 17.64 0.32
CA GLU A 292 -12.76 18.77 -0.05
C GLU A 292 -11.42 18.25 -0.61
N LEU A 293 -10.78 17.29 0.07
CA LEU A 293 -9.55 16.63 -0.39
C LEU A 293 -9.76 15.91 -1.73
N GLY A 294 -10.86 15.19 -1.90
CA GLY A 294 -11.22 14.52 -3.14
C GLY A 294 -11.31 15.48 -4.32
N GLN A 295 -11.92 16.64 -4.12
CA GLN A 295 -11.99 17.68 -5.15
C GLN A 295 -10.61 18.27 -5.50
N GLU A 296 -9.70 18.39 -4.53
CA GLU A 296 -8.32 18.83 -4.81
C GLU A 296 -7.54 17.76 -5.58
N ILE A 297 -7.70 16.47 -5.25
CA ILE A 297 -7.07 15.37 -5.96
C ILE A 297 -7.56 15.27 -7.41
N LEU A 298 -8.83 15.52 -7.68
CA LEU A 298 -9.38 15.55 -9.06
C LEU A 298 -8.75 16.63 -9.95
N LYS A 299 -8.08 17.64 -9.38
CA LYS A 299 -7.37 18.65 -10.18
C LYS A 299 -6.03 18.14 -10.71
N ILE A 300 -5.55 16.99 -10.22
CA ILE A 300 -4.33 16.37 -10.74
C ILE A 300 -4.61 15.85 -12.15
N PRO A 301 -3.83 16.26 -13.17
CA PRO A 301 -4.02 15.79 -14.52
C PRO A 301 -4.00 14.25 -14.61
N GLY A 302 -4.97 13.68 -15.30
CA GLY A 302 -5.08 12.23 -15.46
C GLY A 302 -5.82 11.49 -14.34
N VAL A 303 -6.39 12.19 -13.36
CA VAL A 303 -7.23 11.59 -12.32
C VAL A 303 -8.71 11.82 -12.63
N SER A 304 -9.51 10.74 -12.68
CA SER A 304 -10.95 10.77 -12.99
C SER A 304 -11.85 10.60 -11.78
N ALA A 305 -11.39 9.89 -10.75
CA ALA A 305 -12.19 9.64 -9.55
C ALA A 305 -11.34 9.45 -8.30
N VAL A 306 -11.96 9.65 -7.15
CA VAL A 306 -11.38 9.41 -5.83
C VAL A 306 -12.32 8.57 -5.01
N PHE A 307 -11.80 7.48 -4.42
CA PHE A 307 -12.52 6.55 -3.59
C PHE A 307 -11.94 6.50 -2.18
N TYR A 308 -12.78 6.12 -1.21
CA TYR A 308 -12.39 5.87 0.17
C TYR A 308 -12.54 4.36 0.46
N ASP A 309 -11.48 3.68 0.84
CA ASP A 309 -11.52 2.24 1.16
C ASP A 309 -12.06 2.03 2.58
N ILE A 310 -13.28 1.52 2.67
CA ILE A 310 -14.00 1.23 3.92
C ILE A 310 -13.90 -0.23 4.34
N THR A 311 -12.85 -0.93 3.89
CA THR A 311 -12.66 -2.36 4.19
C THR A 311 -11.79 -2.56 5.41
N ASN A 312 -12.21 -3.42 6.32
CA ASN A 312 -11.40 -3.87 7.43
C ASN A 312 -10.36 -4.93 6.99
N LYS A 313 -9.34 -5.16 7.81
CA LYS A 313 -8.43 -6.28 7.68
C LYS A 313 -8.70 -7.28 8.81
N PRO A 314 -9.08 -8.53 8.53
CA PRO A 314 -9.49 -9.04 7.22
C PRO A 314 -10.80 -8.44 6.72
N PRO A 315 -11.24 -8.61 5.45
CA PRO A 315 -10.62 -9.37 4.37
C PRO A 315 -9.60 -8.58 3.56
N GLY A 316 -9.62 -7.24 3.58
CA GLY A 316 -8.64 -6.44 2.87
C GLY A 316 -7.27 -6.45 3.54
N THR A 317 -6.18 -6.51 2.78
CA THR A 317 -4.83 -6.25 3.30
C THR A 317 -4.61 -4.75 3.49
N ILE A 318 -3.51 -4.35 4.13
CA ILE A 318 -3.15 -2.93 4.27
C ILE A 318 -2.81 -2.35 2.90
N GLU A 319 -1.82 -2.94 2.22
CA GLU A 319 -1.50 -2.60 0.84
C GLU A 319 -2.46 -3.31 -0.12
N TRP A 320 -2.60 -2.78 -1.34
CA TRP A 320 -3.53 -3.28 -2.36
C TRP A 320 -2.94 -4.38 -3.24
N GLU A 321 -1.61 -4.43 -3.30
CA GLU A 321 -0.83 -5.47 -3.98
C GLU A 321 0.03 -6.28 -3.02
#